data_14826657869fe1b6b8ceebe0a38f9dbc
#
_entry.id   14826657869fe1b6b8ceebe0a38f9dbc
#
_cell.length_a   1.000
_cell.length_b   1.000
_cell.length_c   1.000
_cell.angle_alpha   90.00
_cell.angle_beta   90.00
_cell.angle_gamma   90.00
#
_symmetry.space_group_name_H-M   'P 1'
#
loop_
_entity.id
_entity.type
_entity.pdbx_description
1 polymer ?
#
loop_
_entity_poly.entity_id
_entity_poly.type
_entity_poly.pdbx_seq_one_letter_code
_entity_poly.pdbx_strand_id
1 'polypeptide(L)'
;SEMCRRDSLTIENARIFFKDFSAAGPYAGGTKRTFCVEIPEDMVEALEKDGWNLKSRESRNDPDALTHYLKVEVSYRARPPKIVCIPDITKRRVYITEQTVDSLDYVEILNVDLTINPYVWEVNGNSGVKAYLGTMYVTIAEDPLDAKYEEGEEVAA
;
A
#
# COMPACT_ATOMS: atom_id res chain seq x y z
N SER A 1 -13.42 -18.88 -10.56
CA SER A 1 -14.77 -18.54 -10.17
C SER A 1 -14.93 -17.04 -10.00
N GLU A 2 -16.12 -16.56 -10.31
CA GLU A 2 -16.42 -15.16 -10.17
C GLU A 2 -16.32 -14.69 -8.72
N MET A 3 -16.56 -15.57 -7.78
CA MET A 3 -16.46 -15.23 -6.36
C MET A 3 -15.04 -14.86 -5.98
N CYS A 4 -14.05 -15.50 -6.57
CA CYS A 4 -12.66 -15.23 -6.25
C CYS A 4 -12.24 -13.80 -6.60
N ARG A 5 -12.81 -13.24 -7.65
CA ARG A 5 -12.46 -11.88 -8.07
C ARG A 5 -12.92 -10.80 -7.10
N ARG A 6 -13.85 -11.15 -6.22
CA ARG A 6 -14.39 -10.20 -5.23
C ARG A 6 -13.76 -10.37 -3.86
N ASP A 7 -12.91 -11.37 -3.72
CA ASP A 7 -12.24 -11.60 -2.46
C ASP A 7 -11.09 -10.62 -2.31
N SER A 8 -10.84 -10.24 -1.06
CA SER A 8 -9.71 -9.38 -0.74
C SER A 8 -8.40 -10.12 -1.01
N LEU A 9 -7.39 -9.37 -1.43
CA LEU A 9 -6.06 -9.88 -1.66
C LEU A 9 -5.18 -9.50 -0.49
N THR A 10 -4.57 -10.49 0.16
CA THR A 10 -3.66 -10.24 1.28
C THR A 10 -2.23 -10.53 0.84
N ILE A 11 -1.33 -9.58 1.08
CA ILE A 11 0.09 -9.74 0.80
C ILE A 11 0.87 -9.42 2.05
N GLU A 12 1.68 -10.37 2.51
CA GLU A 12 2.54 -10.18 3.66
C GLU A 12 3.97 -9.93 3.21
N ASN A 13 4.70 -9.16 3.98
CA ASN A 13 6.08 -8.78 3.68
C ASN A 13 6.17 -8.16 2.28
N ALA A 14 5.21 -7.32 1.95
CA ALA A 14 5.13 -6.70 0.65
C ALA A 14 6.16 -5.58 0.52
N ARG A 15 6.57 -5.34 -0.72
CA ARG A 15 7.42 -4.20 -1.05
C ARG A 15 6.55 -3.20 -1.79
N ILE A 16 6.51 -1.96 -1.31
CA ILE A 16 5.76 -0.91 -1.98
C ILE A 16 6.73 0.13 -2.56
N PHE A 17 6.29 0.78 -3.63
CA PHE A 17 7.08 1.80 -4.30
C PHE A 17 6.14 2.78 -4.98
N PHE A 18 6.70 3.84 -5.56
CA PHE A 18 5.94 4.92 -6.19
C PHE A 18 4.87 5.46 -5.25
N LYS A 19 5.27 5.68 -3.99
CA LYS A 19 4.35 6.17 -2.97
C LYS A 19 3.89 7.60 -3.27
N ASP A 20 2.60 7.83 -3.15
CA ASP A 20 2.02 9.15 -3.29
C ASP A 20 0.84 9.27 -2.33
N PHE A 21 1.13 9.17 -1.05
CA PHE A 21 0.10 9.23 -0.02
C PHE A 21 -0.41 10.65 0.20
N SER A 22 0.35 11.64 -0.21
CA SER A 22 -0.07 13.05 -0.09
C SER A 22 -0.92 13.51 -1.28
N ALA A 23 -0.98 12.71 -2.34
CA ALA A 23 -1.65 13.06 -3.60
C ALA A 23 -1.04 14.30 -4.25
N ALA A 24 0.23 14.57 -3.94
CA ALA A 24 0.93 15.76 -4.48
C ALA A 24 1.81 15.43 -5.67
N GLY A 25 1.94 14.14 -6.01
CA GLY A 25 2.79 13.72 -7.09
C GLY A 25 2.22 14.06 -8.47
N PRO A 26 3.08 14.15 -9.49
CA PRO A 26 2.63 14.53 -10.83
C PRO A 26 1.69 13.52 -11.47
N TYR A 27 1.80 12.26 -11.11
CA TYR A 27 0.98 11.22 -11.71
C TYR A 27 -0.39 11.11 -11.09
N ALA A 28 -0.57 11.62 -9.89
CA ALA A 28 -1.86 11.58 -9.20
C ALA A 28 -2.72 12.79 -9.54
N GLY A 29 -2.15 13.82 -10.11
CA GLY A 29 -2.89 15.03 -10.43
C GLY A 29 -3.37 15.78 -9.20
N GLY A 30 -2.83 15.49 -8.02
CA GLY A 30 -3.22 16.14 -6.79
C GLY A 30 -4.56 15.71 -6.22
N THR A 31 -5.18 14.65 -6.78
CA THR A 31 -6.53 14.25 -6.38
C THR A 31 -6.63 12.84 -5.79
N LYS A 32 -5.65 12.00 -6.04
CA LYS A 32 -5.71 10.60 -5.59
C LYS A 32 -4.44 10.20 -4.87
N ARG A 33 -4.63 9.46 -3.78
CA ARG A 33 -3.52 8.86 -3.07
C ARG A 33 -3.31 7.46 -3.62
N THR A 34 -2.09 7.16 -4.05
CA THR A 34 -1.79 5.86 -4.64
C THR A 34 -0.41 5.37 -4.21
N PHE A 35 -0.20 4.09 -4.37
CA PHE A 35 1.13 3.48 -4.28
C PHE A 35 1.10 2.21 -5.11
N CYS A 36 2.28 1.66 -5.38
CA CYS A 36 2.36 0.39 -6.08
C CYS A 36 2.92 -0.66 -5.14
N VAL A 37 2.41 -1.87 -5.26
CA VAL A 37 2.88 -3.00 -4.47
C VAL A 37 3.41 -4.07 -5.41
N GLU A 38 4.60 -4.61 -5.07
CA GLU A 38 5.18 -5.70 -5.85
C GLU A 38 4.37 -6.97 -5.61
N ILE A 39 4.05 -7.67 -6.66
CA ILE A 39 3.29 -8.91 -6.58
C ILE A 39 4.25 -10.09 -6.62
N PRO A 40 4.18 -11.00 -5.64
CA PRO A 40 5.00 -12.21 -5.68
C PRO A 40 4.75 -12.99 -6.96
N GLU A 41 5.81 -13.53 -7.53
CA GLU A 41 5.73 -14.19 -8.82
C GLU A 41 4.75 -15.37 -8.83
N ASP A 42 4.65 -16.09 -7.73
CA ASP A 42 3.73 -17.23 -7.61
C ASP A 42 2.26 -16.82 -7.58
N MET A 43 1.97 -15.55 -7.42
CA MET A 43 0.61 -15.03 -7.41
C MET A 43 0.19 -14.38 -8.73
N VAL A 44 1.15 -14.11 -9.61
CA VAL A 44 0.90 -13.33 -10.82
C VAL A 44 -0.15 -13.99 -11.72
N GLU A 45 0.01 -15.27 -12.00
CA GLU A 45 -0.89 -15.98 -12.92
C GLU A 45 -2.33 -15.99 -12.41
N ALA A 46 -2.51 -16.27 -11.12
CA ALA A 46 -3.84 -16.33 -10.53
C ALA A 46 -4.51 -14.95 -10.56
N LEU A 47 -3.76 -13.91 -10.27
CA LEU A 47 -4.32 -12.56 -10.25
C LEU A 47 -4.66 -12.07 -11.65
N GLU A 48 -3.86 -12.41 -12.65
CA GLU A 48 -4.19 -12.07 -14.02
C GLU A 48 -5.47 -12.74 -14.47
N LYS A 49 -5.67 -14.01 -14.10
CA LYS A 49 -6.90 -14.72 -14.41
C LYS A 49 -8.11 -14.10 -13.75
N ASP A 50 -7.93 -13.56 -12.56
CA ASP A 50 -9.01 -12.90 -11.83
C ASP A 50 -9.31 -11.49 -12.33
N GLY A 51 -8.54 -11.00 -13.28
CA GLY A 51 -8.79 -9.71 -13.89
C GLY A 51 -8.13 -8.52 -13.23
N TRP A 52 -7.24 -8.75 -12.28
CA TRP A 52 -6.49 -7.66 -11.67
C TRP A 52 -5.57 -7.00 -12.70
N ASN A 53 -5.47 -5.69 -12.62
CA ASN A 53 -4.69 -4.91 -13.58
C ASN A 53 -3.21 -4.88 -13.19
N LEU A 54 -2.52 -6.00 -13.41
CA LEU A 54 -1.10 -6.09 -13.11
C LEU A 54 -0.27 -5.40 -14.18
N LYS A 55 0.75 -4.70 -13.72
CA LYS A 55 1.72 -4.05 -14.58
C LYS A 55 3.08 -4.68 -14.36
N SER A 56 4.00 -4.45 -15.28
CA SER A 56 5.34 -5.03 -15.16
C SER A 56 6.40 -3.99 -15.49
N ARG A 57 7.58 -4.20 -14.94
CA ARG A 57 8.74 -3.39 -15.24
C ARG A 57 9.99 -4.25 -15.11
N GLU A 58 11.09 -3.79 -15.69
CA GLU A 58 12.36 -4.51 -15.56
C GLU A 58 12.83 -4.49 -14.12
N SER A 59 13.33 -5.64 -13.66
CA SER A 59 13.93 -5.73 -12.34
C SER A 59 15.26 -4.99 -12.31
N ARG A 60 15.55 -4.31 -11.21
CA ARG A 60 16.79 -3.56 -11.08
C ARG A 60 18.04 -4.42 -11.21
N ASN A 61 17.98 -5.63 -10.68
CA ASN A 61 19.13 -6.50 -10.61
C ASN A 61 19.27 -7.45 -11.81
N ASP A 62 18.21 -7.56 -12.60
CA ASP A 62 18.19 -8.47 -13.74
C ASP A 62 17.26 -7.91 -14.83
N PRO A 63 17.82 -7.28 -15.87
CA PRO A 63 16.99 -6.70 -16.93
C PRO A 63 16.22 -7.74 -17.74
N ASP A 64 16.59 -9.02 -17.66
CA ASP A 64 15.85 -10.07 -18.33
C ASP A 64 14.65 -10.57 -17.53
N ALA A 65 14.56 -10.18 -16.26
CA ALA A 65 13.44 -10.55 -15.41
C ALA A 65 12.48 -9.38 -15.27
N LEU A 66 11.19 -9.69 -15.15
CA LEU A 66 10.17 -8.67 -14.95
C LEU A 66 9.64 -8.72 -13.53
N THR A 67 9.44 -7.53 -12.96
CA THR A 67 8.76 -7.40 -11.67
C THR A 67 7.33 -6.98 -11.96
N HIS A 68 6.39 -7.73 -11.44
CA HIS A 68 4.98 -7.40 -11.59
C HIS A 68 4.52 -6.60 -10.38
N TYR A 69 3.64 -5.63 -10.62
CA TYR A 69 3.14 -4.80 -9.55
C TYR A 69 1.71 -4.38 -9.80
N LEU A 70 1.07 -3.94 -8.74
CA LEU A 70 -0.33 -3.52 -8.77
C LEU A 70 -0.42 -2.11 -8.18
N LYS A 71 -1.11 -1.23 -8.90
CA LYS A 71 -1.34 0.12 -8.41
C LYS A 71 -2.55 0.11 -7.48
N VAL A 72 -2.38 0.59 -6.26
CA VAL A 72 -3.41 0.58 -5.22
C VAL A 72 -3.80 2.01 -4.90
N GLU A 73 -5.09 2.25 -4.87
CA GLU A 73 -5.63 3.56 -4.52
C GLU A 73 -6.05 3.59 -3.06
N VAL A 74 -5.72 4.68 -2.37
CA VAL A 74 -6.10 4.91 -0.97
C VAL A 74 -7.24 5.92 -0.97
N SER A 75 -8.44 5.46 -0.65
CA SER A 75 -9.63 6.30 -0.69
C SER A 75 -10.28 6.39 0.69
N TYR A 76 -10.53 7.62 1.13
CA TYR A 76 -11.20 7.87 2.41
C TYR A 76 -12.69 8.20 2.25
N ARG A 77 -13.20 8.11 1.04
CA ARG A 77 -14.58 8.52 0.78
C ARG A 77 -15.64 7.56 1.31
N ALA A 78 -15.73 6.36 0.72
CA ALA A 78 -16.79 5.42 1.08
C ALA A 78 -16.38 4.48 2.18
N ARG A 79 -15.20 3.87 2.05
CA ARG A 79 -14.68 2.92 3.02
C ARG A 79 -13.24 3.28 3.34
N PRO A 80 -13.03 4.12 4.36
CA PRO A 80 -11.67 4.50 4.72
C PRO A 80 -10.81 3.29 5.05
N PRO A 81 -9.56 3.26 4.60
CA PRO A 81 -8.69 2.15 4.94
C PRO A 81 -8.25 2.22 6.39
N LYS A 82 -7.89 1.08 6.94
CA LYS A 82 -7.28 1.01 8.25
C LYS A 82 -5.77 0.94 8.04
N ILE A 83 -5.06 1.97 8.43
CA ILE A 83 -3.60 2.02 8.29
C ILE A 83 -3.01 2.16 9.68
N VAL A 84 -2.12 1.22 10.03
CA VAL A 84 -1.45 1.21 11.33
C VAL A 84 0.04 1.26 11.10
N CYS A 85 0.68 2.25 11.70
CA CYS A 85 2.12 2.45 11.60
C CYS A 85 2.77 1.86 12.85
N ILE A 86 3.81 1.04 12.65
CA ILE A 86 4.48 0.36 13.75
C ILE A 86 5.97 0.71 13.70
N PRO A 87 6.44 1.59 14.60
CA PRO A 87 7.88 1.85 14.70
C PRO A 87 8.63 0.58 15.08
N ASP A 88 9.78 0.34 14.47
CA ASP A 88 10.48 -0.93 14.64
C ASP A 88 11.12 -1.12 16.01
N ILE A 89 11.41 -0.03 16.73
CA ILE A 89 12.04 -0.10 18.04
C ILE A 89 11.01 -0.15 19.16
N THR A 90 10.15 0.86 19.24
CA THR A 90 9.15 0.93 20.32
C THR A 90 7.95 0.03 20.06
N LYS A 91 7.66 -0.26 18.81
CA LYS A 91 6.54 -1.11 18.39
C LYS A 91 5.19 -0.59 18.84
N ARG A 92 5.10 0.69 19.11
CA ARG A 92 3.86 1.33 19.52
C ARG A 92 3.00 1.60 18.29
N ARG A 93 1.78 1.09 18.31
CA ARG A 93 0.88 1.26 17.17
C ARG A 93 0.35 2.67 17.08
N VAL A 94 0.47 3.26 15.91
CA VAL A 94 -0.07 4.58 15.62
C VAL A 94 -1.06 4.45 14.47
N TYR A 95 -2.31 4.80 14.74
CA TYR A 95 -3.35 4.73 13.71
C TYR A 95 -3.25 5.96 12.82
N ILE A 96 -3.16 5.72 11.53
CA ILE A 96 -2.99 6.76 10.53
C ILE A 96 -4.36 7.19 10.01
N THR A 97 -4.62 8.49 10.04
CA THR A 97 -5.88 9.05 9.53
C THR A 97 -5.64 9.79 8.23
N GLU A 98 -6.72 10.29 7.64
CA GLU A 98 -6.60 11.09 6.43
C GLU A 98 -5.71 12.32 6.64
N GLN A 99 -5.72 12.86 7.84
CA GLN A 99 -4.92 14.04 8.17
C GLN A 99 -3.43 13.73 8.34
N THR A 100 -3.09 12.47 8.61
CA THR A 100 -1.70 12.09 8.88
C THR A 100 -1.12 11.15 7.83
N VAL A 101 -1.91 10.70 6.88
CA VAL A 101 -1.47 9.72 5.88
C VAL A 101 -0.32 10.26 5.01
N ASP A 102 -0.26 11.57 4.84
CA ASP A 102 0.80 12.20 4.06
C ASP A 102 2.19 11.87 4.58
N SER A 103 2.31 11.64 5.88
CA SER A 103 3.60 11.35 6.48
C SER A 103 4.24 10.06 5.97
N LEU A 104 3.44 9.17 5.41
CA LEU A 104 3.97 7.91 4.89
C LEU A 104 4.86 8.10 3.67
N ASP A 105 4.79 9.25 3.00
CA ASP A 105 5.69 9.56 1.90
C ASP A 105 7.11 9.86 2.36
N TYR A 106 7.27 10.20 3.63
CA TYR A 106 8.54 10.69 4.15
C TYR A 106 9.22 9.77 5.15
N VAL A 107 8.60 8.63 5.48
CA VAL A 107 9.20 7.68 6.42
C VAL A 107 9.85 6.54 5.65
N GLU A 108 10.85 5.94 6.28
CA GLU A 108 11.47 4.76 5.72
C GLU A 108 10.65 3.54 6.11
N ILE A 109 10.10 2.86 5.11
CA ILE A 109 9.23 1.70 5.32
C ILE A 109 10.08 0.44 5.25
N LEU A 110 10.04 -0.35 6.32
CA LEU A 110 10.82 -1.58 6.43
C LEU A 110 10.02 -2.80 6.02
N ASN A 111 8.72 -2.82 6.30
CA ASN A 111 7.86 -3.94 5.98
C ASN A 111 6.42 -3.48 5.86
N VAL A 112 5.68 -4.15 5.00
CA VAL A 112 4.25 -3.86 4.82
C VAL A 112 3.48 -5.17 4.71
N ASP A 113 2.43 -5.27 5.52
CA ASP A 113 1.43 -6.32 5.37
C ASP A 113 0.13 -5.63 5.05
N LEU A 114 -0.53 -6.03 3.97
CA LEU A 114 -1.71 -5.30 3.53
C LEU A 114 -2.78 -6.21 2.95
N THR A 115 -4.00 -5.71 3.00
CA THR A 115 -5.15 -6.31 2.35
C THR A 115 -5.71 -5.32 1.36
N ILE A 116 -5.94 -5.78 0.14
CA ILE A 116 -6.42 -4.98 -0.96
C ILE A 116 -7.82 -5.45 -1.35
N ASN A 117 -8.74 -4.52 -1.47
CA ASN A 117 -10.12 -4.83 -1.87
C ASN A 117 -10.30 -4.58 -3.36
N PRO A 118 -10.88 -5.54 -4.09
CA PRO A 118 -11.14 -5.35 -5.51
C PRO A 118 -12.43 -4.55 -5.72
N TYR A 119 -12.41 -3.73 -6.73
CA TYR A 119 -13.60 -3.05 -7.21
C TYR A 119 -13.74 -3.33 -8.70
N VAL A 120 -14.78 -4.08 -9.06
CA VAL A 120 -15.04 -4.42 -10.46
C VAL A 120 -15.80 -3.29 -11.10
N TRP A 121 -15.28 -2.76 -12.21
CA TRP A 121 -15.92 -1.68 -12.92
C TRP A 121 -16.24 -2.11 -14.35
N GLU A 122 -17.27 -1.47 -14.92
CA GLU A 122 -17.67 -1.74 -16.30
C GLU A 122 -18.17 -0.43 -16.91
N VAL A 123 -17.58 -0.07 -18.04
CA VAL A 123 -17.96 1.15 -18.76
C VAL A 123 -17.88 0.85 -20.25
N ASN A 124 -19.00 1.05 -20.95
CA ASN A 124 -19.07 0.90 -22.40
C ASN A 124 -18.55 -0.44 -22.91
N GLY A 125 -18.87 -1.52 -22.21
CA GLY A 125 -18.42 -2.86 -22.61
C GLY A 125 -17.01 -3.21 -22.17
N ASN A 126 -16.28 -2.27 -21.61
CA ASN A 126 -14.97 -2.51 -21.04
C ASN A 126 -15.11 -2.73 -19.54
N SER A 127 -14.33 -3.65 -19.02
CA SER A 127 -14.37 -3.96 -17.60
C SER A 127 -12.96 -4.16 -17.06
N GLY A 128 -12.84 -4.06 -15.74
CA GLY A 128 -11.58 -4.29 -15.08
C GLY A 128 -11.75 -4.32 -13.57
N VAL A 129 -10.63 -4.50 -12.87
CA VAL A 129 -10.63 -4.55 -11.42
C VAL A 129 -9.68 -3.46 -10.92
N LYS A 130 -10.24 -2.53 -10.14
CA LYS A 130 -9.43 -1.53 -9.43
C LYS A 130 -9.05 -2.09 -8.07
N ALA A 131 -7.89 -1.69 -7.58
CA ALA A 131 -7.40 -2.10 -6.29
C ALA A 131 -7.50 -0.96 -5.30
N TYR A 132 -8.24 -1.16 -4.21
CA TYR A 132 -8.35 -0.18 -3.14
C TYR A 132 -7.74 -0.75 -1.86
N LEU A 133 -7.03 0.09 -1.13
CA LEU A 133 -6.43 -0.34 0.13
C LEU A 133 -7.52 -0.58 1.16
N GLY A 134 -7.51 -1.77 1.76
CA GLY A 134 -8.42 -2.10 2.85
C GLY A 134 -7.74 -1.92 4.20
N THR A 135 -6.67 -2.66 4.44
CA THR A 135 -5.93 -2.61 5.69
C THR A 135 -4.44 -2.65 5.38
N MET A 136 -3.64 -1.89 6.12
CA MET A 136 -2.20 -1.90 5.94
C MET A 136 -1.51 -1.74 7.29
N TYR A 137 -0.58 -2.64 7.57
CA TYR A 137 0.30 -2.55 8.72
C TYR A 137 1.69 -2.23 8.21
N VAL A 138 2.18 -1.05 8.56
CA VAL A 138 3.44 -0.52 8.04
C VAL A 138 4.47 -0.47 9.16
N THR A 139 5.55 -1.22 9.01
CA THR A 139 6.68 -1.14 9.93
C THR A 139 7.65 -0.09 9.39
N ILE A 140 7.95 0.90 10.21
CA ILE A 140 8.81 2.00 9.80
C ILE A 140 10.08 2.02 10.63
N ALA A 141 11.14 2.59 10.06
CA ALA A 141 12.39 2.80 10.77
C ALA A 141 12.21 3.95 11.74
N GLU A 142 12.69 3.74 12.95
CA GLU A 142 12.61 4.73 14.00
C GLU A 142 14.01 5.16 14.41
N ASP A 143 14.19 6.47 14.64
CA ASP A 143 15.47 6.97 15.12
C ASP A 143 15.69 6.43 16.55
N PRO A 144 16.83 5.77 16.81
CA PRO A 144 17.11 5.25 18.16
C PRO A 144 17.08 6.30 19.24
N LEU A 145 17.47 7.53 18.92
CA LEU A 145 17.43 8.59 19.91
C LEU A 145 16.01 9.02 20.22
N ASP A 146 15.18 9.12 19.19
CA ASP A 146 13.78 9.46 19.41
C ASP A 146 13.08 8.36 20.22
N ALA A 147 13.38 7.11 19.92
CA ALA A 147 12.81 6.00 20.67
C ALA A 147 13.20 6.03 22.13
N LYS A 148 14.47 6.41 22.40
CA LYS A 148 14.97 6.48 23.76
C LYS A 148 14.24 7.53 24.60
N TYR A 149 13.91 8.66 23.99
CA TYR A 149 13.31 9.78 24.71
C TYR A 149 11.79 9.86 24.59
N GLU A 150 11.17 8.97 23.84
CA GLU A 150 9.74 9.04 23.62
C GLU A 150 8.93 8.91 24.89
N GLU A 151 9.36 8.08 25.81
CA GLU A 151 8.66 7.92 27.08
C GLU A 151 8.61 9.22 27.87
N GLY A 152 9.66 10.04 27.73
CA GLY A 152 9.70 11.32 28.41
C GLY A 152 8.75 12.34 27.84
N GLU A 153 8.44 12.25 26.56
CA GLU A 153 7.53 13.18 25.93
C GLU A 153 6.11 13.07 26.47
N GLU A 154 5.68 11.87 26.77
CA GLU A 154 4.35 11.67 27.33
C GLU A 154 4.20 12.35 28.68
N VAL A 155 5.27 12.36 29.44
CA VAL A 155 5.26 13.01 30.76
C VAL A 155 5.25 14.52 30.61
N ALA A 156 5.96 15.01 29.59
CA ALA A 156 6.05 16.45 29.37
C ALA A 156 4.75 17.05 28.84
N ALA A 157 3.96 16.23 28.20
CA ALA A 157 2.68 16.69 27.70
C ALA A 157 1.66 16.77 28.79
#